data_9526c08617aa3f104c0b57ebbeca4307
#
_entry.id   9526c08617aa3f104c0b57ebbeca4307
#
_cell.length_a   1.000
_cell.length_b   1.000
_cell.length_c   1.000
_cell.angle_alpha   90.00
_cell.angle_beta   90.00
_cell.angle_gamma   90.00
#
_symmetry.space_group_name_H-M   'P 1'
#
loop_
_entity.id
_entity.type
_entity.pdbx_description
1 polymer ?
#
loop_
_entity_poly.entity_id
_entity_poly.type
_entity_poly.pdbx_seq_one_letter_code
_entity_poly.pdbx_strand_id
1 'polypeptide(L)'
;EDRYLNGEASPSLVERLFLRRIINNMHENHIEHFKHRLIYNYRAEDKICQLYNQPFYDGELKTSQAIEGKREHNLSIFNSSVVWINTNRRSDKRDKQVGTGKINRCNALLINSILYKLKDDMQKYNLKHSIGIITPYRAQTNLLKDILSKIKKEFKDFYQKNSDSNQDKDLRNGFDIGTVDSFQGSDRDIIIYDCVRSGGRIDFIADEKRLNVSLSRAKKLLIIVGDMEFLYSATVSEGENPFNKIVYYIDRNKDKCQIIDANANTKGEKKG
;
A
#
# COMPACT_ATOMS: atom_id res chain seq x y z
N GLU A 1 -22.52 -22.18 5.79
CA GLU A 1 -23.55 -21.31 6.39
C GLU A 1 -23.40 -21.23 7.89
N ASP A 2 -23.18 -22.35 8.58
CA ASP A 2 -23.10 -22.40 10.05
C ASP A 2 -21.95 -21.58 10.67
N ARG A 3 -20.84 -21.38 9.96
CA ARG A 3 -19.72 -20.52 10.42
C ARG A 3 -20.06 -19.05 10.51
N TYR A 4 -21.00 -18.56 9.68
CA TYR A 4 -21.44 -17.16 9.73
C TYR A 4 -22.32 -16.85 10.93
N LEU A 5 -23.03 -17.84 11.42
CA LEU A 5 -23.88 -17.70 12.60
C LEU A 5 -23.07 -17.57 13.89
N ASN A 6 -21.81 -18.03 13.88
CA ASN A 6 -20.88 -18.00 15.02
C ASN A 6 -19.91 -16.81 15.02
N GLY A 7 -20.08 -15.81 14.14
CA GLY A 7 -19.25 -14.60 14.12
C GLY A 7 -17.85 -14.76 13.53
N GLU A 8 -17.55 -15.87 12.86
CA GLU A 8 -16.27 -16.04 12.15
C GLU A 8 -16.22 -15.16 10.89
N ALA A 9 -15.03 -14.64 10.56
CA ALA A 9 -14.83 -13.82 9.39
C ALA A 9 -15.22 -14.57 8.11
N SER A 10 -15.96 -13.88 7.22
CA SER A 10 -16.37 -14.44 5.94
C SER A 10 -15.16 -14.87 5.10
N PRO A 11 -15.04 -16.14 4.70
CA PRO A 11 -13.96 -16.58 3.84
C PRO A 11 -13.97 -15.82 2.50
N SER A 12 -12.80 -15.58 1.93
CA SER A 12 -12.69 -14.94 0.63
C SER A 12 -13.45 -15.72 -0.45
N LEU A 13 -13.83 -15.07 -1.56
CA LEU A 13 -14.51 -15.74 -2.67
C LEU A 13 -13.70 -16.95 -3.17
N VAL A 14 -12.37 -16.85 -3.19
CA VAL A 14 -11.46 -17.94 -3.57
C VAL A 14 -11.52 -19.08 -2.56
N GLU A 15 -11.54 -18.80 -1.26
CA GLU A 15 -11.73 -19.81 -0.23
C GLU A 15 -13.10 -20.49 -0.34
N ARG A 16 -14.17 -19.75 -0.62
CA ARG A 16 -15.52 -20.31 -0.84
C ARG A 16 -15.58 -21.21 -2.07
N LEU A 17 -14.97 -20.82 -3.17
CA LEU A 17 -14.97 -21.60 -4.40
C LEU A 17 -14.04 -22.82 -4.29
N PHE A 18 -12.88 -22.66 -3.67
CA PHE A 18 -11.88 -23.72 -3.52
C PHE A 18 -12.25 -24.71 -2.41
N LEU A 19 -12.59 -24.22 -1.21
CA LEU A 19 -12.85 -25.06 -0.06
C LEU A 19 -14.22 -25.78 -0.11
N ARG A 20 -15.27 -25.14 -0.59
CA ARG A 20 -16.61 -25.78 -0.60
C ARG A 20 -16.85 -26.74 -1.76
N ARG A 21 -16.36 -26.45 -2.96
CA ARG A 21 -16.65 -27.30 -4.14
C ARG A 21 -15.61 -28.39 -4.40
N ILE A 22 -14.36 -28.13 -4.11
CA ILE A 22 -13.27 -29.06 -4.42
C ILE A 22 -12.92 -29.92 -3.19
N ILE A 23 -12.78 -29.32 -2.01
CA ILE A 23 -12.34 -30.03 -0.80
C ILE A 23 -13.42 -30.96 -0.25
N ASN A 24 -14.71 -30.56 -0.27
CA ASN A 24 -15.81 -31.42 0.22
C ASN A 24 -16.11 -32.61 -0.69
N ASN A 25 -15.62 -32.62 -1.94
CA ASN A 25 -15.90 -33.68 -2.92
C ASN A 25 -14.66 -34.48 -3.36
N MET A 26 -13.47 -34.19 -2.84
CA MET A 26 -12.23 -34.89 -3.24
C MET A 26 -11.54 -35.49 -2.02
N HIS A 27 -11.04 -36.73 -2.16
CA HIS A 27 -10.15 -37.35 -1.17
C HIS A 27 -8.90 -36.50 -0.96
N GLU A 28 -8.46 -36.33 0.29
CA GLU A 28 -7.30 -35.49 0.69
C GLU A 28 -6.04 -35.71 -0.18
N ASN A 29 -5.81 -36.95 -0.64
CA ASN A 29 -4.66 -37.32 -1.48
C ASN A 29 -4.69 -36.71 -2.89
N HIS A 30 -5.80 -36.14 -3.37
CA HIS A 30 -5.90 -35.51 -4.69
C HIS A 30 -5.80 -33.99 -4.63
N ILE A 31 -5.90 -33.37 -3.45
CA ILE A 31 -5.90 -31.91 -3.28
C ILE A 31 -4.52 -31.34 -3.63
N GLU A 32 -3.44 -32.02 -3.28
CA GLU A 32 -2.07 -31.56 -3.55
C GLU A 32 -1.76 -31.41 -5.04
N HIS A 33 -2.36 -32.25 -5.90
CA HIS A 33 -2.16 -32.17 -7.35
C HIS A 33 -2.78 -30.93 -7.99
N PHE A 34 -3.75 -30.25 -7.32
CA PHE A 34 -4.41 -29.05 -7.81
C PHE A 34 -3.93 -27.76 -7.11
N LYS A 35 -3.04 -27.90 -6.12
CA LYS A 35 -2.48 -26.76 -5.39
C LYS A 35 -1.17 -26.31 -6.03
N HIS A 36 -1.25 -25.38 -6.98
CA HIS A 36 -0.07 -24.76 -7.56
C HIS A 36 0.17 -23.39 -6.95
N ARG A 37 1.35 -23.18 -6.39
CA ARG A 37 1.81 -21.87 -5.93
C ARG A 37 2.49 -21.14 -7.11
N LEU A 38 1.99 -19.95 -7.43
CA LEU A 38 2.65 -19.09 -8.39
C LEU A 38 3.87 -18.46 -7.73
N ILE A 39 5.06 -18.80 -8.22
CA ILE A 39 6.33 -18.36 -7.62
C ILE A 39 7.01 -17.23 -8.41
N TYR A 40 6.45 -16.81 -9.54
CA TYR A 40 7.02 -15.72 -10.33
C TYR A 40 6.22 -14.44 -10.20
N ASN A 41 6.91 -13.36 -9.83
CA ASN A 41 6.39 -12.00 -9.86
C ASN A 41 6.58 -11.39 -11.25
N TYR A 42 5.49 -11.01 -11.91
CA TYR A 42 5.46 -10.30 -13.20
C TYR A 42 4.96 -8.86 -13.06
N ARG A 43 4.66 -8.39 -11.84
CA ARG A 43 4.03 -7.10 -11.59
C ARG A 43 4.99 -6.06 -11.04
N ALA A 44 5.52 -6.33 -9.88
CA ALA A 44 6.24 -5.37 -9.06
C ALA A 44 7.74 -5.38 -9.38
N GLU A 45 8.37 -4.22 -9.26
CA GLU A 45 9.81 -4.09 -9.21
C GLU A 45 10.38 -4.99 -8.10
N ASP A 46 11.60 -5.49 -8.28
CA ASP A 46 12.17 -6.53 -7.41
C ASP A 46 12.22 -6.15 -5.93
N LYS A 47 12.64 -4.92 -5.58
CA LYS A 47 12.71 -4.47 -4.18
C LYS A 47 11.34 -4.46 -3.52
N ILE A 48 10.28 -4.11 -4.28
CA ILE A 48 8.90 -4.16 -3.80
C ILE A 48 8.48 -5.63 -3.60
N CYS A 49 8.81 -6.50 -4.54
CA CYS A 49 8.53 -7.93 -4.43
C CYS A 49 9.19 -8.52 -3.18
N GLN A 50 10.47 -8.24 -2.97
CA GLN A 50 11.22 -8.76 -1.83
C GLN A 50 10.66 -8.29 -0.47
N LEU A 51 10.09 -7.08 -0.40
CA LEU A 51 9.48 -6.56 0.82
C LEU A 51 8.33 -7.45 1.34
N TYR A 52 7.45 -7.91 0.45
CA TYR A 52 6.31 -8.75 0.85
C TYR A 52 6.58 -10.26 0.67
N ASN A 53 7.66 -10.63 -0.03
CA ASN A 53 8.04 -12.01 -0.26
C ASN A 53 8.35 -12.75 1.06
N GLN A 54 9.20 -12.16 1.90
CA GLN A 54 9.60 -12.80 3.16
C GLN A 54 8.42 -12.97 4.13
N PRO A 55 7.59 -11.93 4.42
CA PRO A 55 6.49 -12.08 5.37
C PRO A 55 5.35 -12.99 4.89
N PHE A 56 5.05 -13.05 3.59
CA PHE A 56 3.82 -13.67 3.09
C PHE A 56 4.05 -14.87 2.16
N TYR A 57 5.29 -15.09 1.68
CA TYR A 57 5.61 -16.14 0.71
C TYR A 57 6.84 -16.96 1.07
N ASP A 58 7.34 -16.83 2.30
CA ASP A 58 8.52 -17.56 2.82
C ASP A 58 9.79 -17.39 1.97
N GLY A 59 9.89 -16.26 1.25
CA GLY A 59 11.02 -15.99 0.35
C GLY A 59 10.97 -16.72 -0.99
N GLU A 60 9.88 -17.42 -1.31
CA GLU A 60 9.82 -18.27 -2.52
C GLU A 60 9.56 -17.50 -3.82
N LEU A 61 9.06 -16.25 -3.76
CA LEU A 61 8.80 -15.47 -4.97
C LEU A 61 10.10 -15.04 -5.65
N LYS A 62 10.09 -15.13 -6.98
CA LYS A 62 11.19 -14.69 -7.85
C LYS A 62 10.66 -13.67 -8.84
N THR A 63 11.36 -12.55 -8.98
CA THR A 63 11.00 -11.57 -10.02
C THR A 63 11.37 -12.15 -11.39
N SER A 64 10.41 -12.10 -12.31
CA SER A 64 10.62 -12.62 -13.68
C SER A 64 11.58 -11.72 -14.44
N GLN A 65 12.51 -12.32 -15.18
CA GLN A 65 13.41 -11.60 -16.10
C GLN A 65 12.65 -10.76 -17.14
N ALA A 66 11.41 -11.13 -17.46
CA ALA A 66 10.57 -10.38 -18.40
C ALA A 66 10.29 -8.93 -17.97
N ILE A 67 10.36 -8.63 -16.66
CA ILE A 67 10.12 -7.28 -16.12
C ILE A 67 11.35 -6.64 -15.48
N GLU A 68 12.46 -7.35 -15.41
CA GLU A 68 13.73 -6.85 -14.87
C GLU A 68 14.18 -5.60 -15.65
N GLY A 69 14.56 -4.54 -14.93
CA GLY A 69 14.93 -3.24 -15.50
C GLY A 69 13.77 -2.42 -16.13
N LYS A 70 12.56 -2.99 -16.23
CA LYS A 70 11.40 -2.30 -16.86
C LYS A 70 10.46 -1.63 -15.86
N ARG A 71 10.73 -1.75 -14.57
CA ARG A 71 9.86 -1.26 -13.50
C ARG A 71 10.48 -0.12 -12.69
N GLU A 72 11.44 0.58 -13.25
CA GLU A 72 12.02 1.77 -12.63
C GLU A 72 11.03 2.92 -12.63
N HIS A 73 10.97 3.66 -11.51
CA HIS A 73 10.08 4.81 -11.39
C HIS A 73 10.67 6.10 -11.98
N ASN A 74 12.00 6.20 -12.12
CA ASN A 74 12.74 7.33 -12.70
C ASN A 74 12.43 8.71 -12.05
N LEU A 75 11.92 8.71 -10.81
CA LEU A 75 11.69 9.92 -10.03
C LEU A 75 12.98 10.31 -9.31
N SER A 76 13.30 11.62 -9.27
CA SER A 76 14.52 12.11 -8.62
C SER A 76 14.38 12.31 -7.12
N ILE A 77 13.13 12.40 -6.63
CA ILE A 77 12.83 12.65 -5.21
C ILE A 77 13.01 11.42 -4.31
N PHE A 78 13.09 10.23 -4.90
CA PHE A 78 13.30 8.98 -4.20
C PHE A 78 14.42 8.15 -4.84
N ASN A 79 15.25 7.55 -4.02
CA ASN A 79 16.39 6.73 -4.45
C ASN A 79 16.12 5.21 -4.38
N SER A 80 14.89 4.83 -4.05
CA SER A 80 14.46 3.42 -3.96
C SER A 80 13.01 3.25 -4.36
N SER A 81 12.67 2.06 -4.85
CA SER A 81 11.29 1.65 -5.16
C SER A 81 10.46 1.33 -3.91
N VAL A 82 11.08 1.24 -2.73
CA VAL A 82 10.42 1.09 -1.43
C VAL A 82 10.81 2.25 -0.54
N VAL A 83 9.82 3.06 -0.15
CA VAL A 83 10.01 4.25 0.68
C VAL A 83 9.10 4.20 1.90
N TRP A 84 9.63 4.39 3.09
CA TRP A 84 8.86 4.57 4.31
C TRP A 84 8.96 6.00 4.80
N ILE A 85 7.82 6.71 4.84
CA ILE A 85 7.72 8.03 5.48
C ILE A 85 7.38 7.80 6.94
N ASN A 86 8.38 7.87 7.78
CA ASN A 86 8.27 7.57 9.21
C ASN A 86 7.73 8.78 9.99
N THR A 87 6.60 8.60 10.65
CA THR A 87 5.94 9.65 11.44
C THR A 87 6.26 9.57 12.94
N ASN A 88 7.17 8.70 13.36
CA ASN A 88 7.47 8.49 14.78
C ASN A 88 7.78 9.79 15.55
N ARG A 89 8.56 10.68 14.96
CA ARG A 89 8.99 11.95 15.59
C ARG A 89 7.97 13.08 15.52
N ARG A 90 6.80 12.84 14.91
CA ARG A 90 5.74 13.83 14.80
C ARG A 90 4.89 13.88 16.07
N SER A 91 4.66 15.08 16.59
CA SER A 91 3.79 15.31 17.76
C SER A 91 2.30 15.13 17.42
N ASP A 92 1.92 15.35 16.15
CA ASP A 92 0.54 15.29 15.65
C ASP A 92 0.17 13.93 15.01
N LYS A 93 1.01 12.89 15.18
CA LYS A 93 0.87 11.57 14.54
C LYS A 93 -0.33 10.74 15.02
N ARG A 94 -1.01 11.13 16.10
CA ARG A 94 -2.06 10.32 16.73
C ARG A 94 -3.28 10.13 15.85
N ASP A 95 -3.66 8.86 15.67
CA ASP A 95 -4.93 8.50 15.05
C ASP A 95 -6.11 8.84 15.98
N LYS A 96 -7.27 9.13 15.38
CA LYS A 96 -8.52 9.43 16.09
C LYS A 96 -9.61 8.49 15.64
N GLN A 97 -10.50 8.13 16.58
CA GLN A 97 -11.71 7.37 16.29
C GLN A 97 -12.74 8.25 15.58
N VAL A 98 -13.34 7.75 14.50
CA VAL A 98 -14.47 8.36 13.79
C VAL A 98 -15.47 7.26 13.43
N GLY A 99 -16.61 7.23 14.14
CA GLY A 99 -17.54 6.11 14.05
C GLY A 99 -16.87 4.80 14.41
N THR A 100 -17.00 3.80 13.58
CA THR A 100 -16.31 2.51 13.71
C THR A 100 -14.89 2.49 13.12
N GLY A 101 -14.49 3.56 12.42
CA GLY A 101 -13.19 3.66 11.75
C GLY A 101 -12.20 4.54 12.48
N LYS A 102 -11.05 4.71 11.85
CA LYS A 102 -9.95 5.57 12.32
C LYS A 102 -9.54 6.55 11.24
N ILE A 103 -9.08 7.73 11.68
CA ILE A 103 -8.44 8.73 10.81
C ILE A 103 -7.08 9.15 11.38
N ASN A 104 -6.17 9.52 10.50
CA ASN A 104 -4.89 10.14 10.83
C ASN A 104 -4.67 11.36 9.94
N ARG A 105 -4.90 12.54 10.51
CA ARG A 105 -4.76 13.80 9.77
C ARG A 105 -3.30 14.10 9.41
N CYS A 106 -2.36 13.73 10.29
CA CYS A 106 -0.93 13.88 10.03
C CYS A 106 -0.52 13.13 8.75
N ASN A 107 -0.88 11.84 8.65
CA ASN A 107 -0.60 11.05 7.46
C ASN A 107 -1.24 11.66 6.20
N ALA A 108 -2.49 12.11 6.29
CA ALA A 108 -3.20 12.71 5.16
C ALA A 108 -2.52 13.99 4.64
N LEU A 109 -2.01 14.84 5.53
CA LEU A 109 -1.26 16.05 5.17
C LEU A 109 0.11 15.73 4.57
N LEU A 110 0.80 14.71 5.10
CA LEU A 110 2.06 14.23 4.52
C LEU A 110 1.83 13.67 3.12
N ILE A 111 0.80 12.88 2.92
CA ILE A 111 0.43 12.35 1.59
C ILE A 111 0.15 13.50 0.62
N ASN A 112 -0.55 14.54 1.05
CA ASN A 112 -0.76 15.74 0.23
C ASN A 112 0.57 16.38 -0.20
N SER A 113 1.50 16.56 0.74
CA SER A 113 2.84 17.11 0.44
C SER A 113 3.64 16.22 -0.51
N ILE A 114 3.57 14.90 -0.33
CA ILE A 114 4.23 13.93 -1.21
C ILE A 114 3.67 14.02 -2.62
N LEU A 115 2.36 14.14 -2.78
CA LEU A 115 1.72 14.25 -4.09
C LEU A 115 2.15 15.51 -4.85
N TYR A 116 2.31 16.65 -4.17
CA TYR A 116 2.86 17.87 -4.82
C TYR A 116 4.28 17.61 -5.32
N LYS A 117 5.15 17.02 -4.49
CA LYS A 117 6.52 16.68 -4.90
C LYS A 117 6.56 15.69 -6.07
N LEU A 118 5.70 14.66 -6.02
CA LEU A 118 5.56 13.70 -7.12
C LEU A 118 5.14 14.39 -8.42
N LYS A 119 4.13 15.28 -8.36
CA LYS A 119 3.66 16.01 -9.53
C LYS A 119 4.76 16.85 -10.14
N ASP A 120 5.46 17.63 -9.31
CA ASP A 120 6.53 18.52 -9.77
C ASP A 120 7.68 17.72 -10.42
N ASP A 121 8.06 16.59 -9.82
CA ASP A 121 9.10 15.71 -10.34
C ASP A 121 8.67 15.02 -11.65
N MET A 122 7.43 14.55 -11.71
CA MET A 122 6.86 13.95 -12.92
C MET A 122 6.75 14.99 -14.06
N GLN A 123 6.41 16.23 -13.76
CA GLN A 123 6.40 17.33 -14.75
C GLN A 123 7.81 17.61 -15.26
N LYS A 124 8.78 17.71 -14.35
CA LYS A 124 10.19 18.00 -14.68
C LYS A 124 10.81 16.98 -15.62
N TYR A 125 10.50 15.69 -15.41
CA TYR A 125 11.09 14.59 -16.18
C TYR A 125 10.14 13.99 -17.23
N ASN A 126 9.00 14.64 -17.47
CA ASN A 126 7.96 14.18 -18.41
C ASN A 126 7.53 12.72 -18.14
N LEU A 127 7.36 12.36 -16.87
CA LEU A 127 6.93 11.04 -16.45
C LEU A 127 5.41 10.97 -16.32
N LYS A 128 4.82 9.82 -16.65
CA LYS A 128 3.39 9.54 -16.49
C LYS A 128 3.21 8.27 -15.70
N HIS A 129 3.00 8.38 -14.39
CA HIS A 129 2.77 7.26 -13.51
C HIS A 129 1.34 7.27 -13.00
N SER A 130 0.66 6.15 -13.09
CA SER A 130 -0.62 5.93 -12.40
C SER A 130 -0.39 5.84 -10.90
N ILE A 131 -1.24 6.54 -10.10
CA ILE A 131 -1.10 6.63 -8.65
C ILE A 131 -2.34 6.08 -7.96
N GLY A 132 -2.14 5.24 -6.94
CA GLY A 132 -3.17 4.76 -6.04
C GLY A 132 -2.83 5.04 -4.58
N ILE A 133 -3.82 5.44 -3.80
CA ILE A 133 -3.69 5.65 -2.36
C ILE A 133 -4.60 4.65 -1.66
N ILE A 134 -3.98 3.74 -0.92
CA ILE A 134 -4.68 2.66 -0.21
C ILE A 134 -4.63 2.95 1.29
N THR A 135 -5.78 2.84 1.94
CA THR A 135 -5.90 2.95 3.39
C THR A 135 -6.83 1.88 3.94
N PRO A 136 -6.61 1.36 5.15
CA PRO A 136 -7.46 0.32 5.72
C PRO A 136 -8.86 0.82 6.11
N TYR A 137 -9.05 2.13 6.35
CA TYR A 137 -10.29 2.67 6.91
C TYR A 137 -11.04 3.57 5.93
N ARG A 138 -12.35 3.30 5.75
CA ARG A 138 -13.23 4.16 4.93
C ARG A 138 -13.29 5.60 5.43
N ALA A 139 -13.24 5.80 6.76
CA ALA A 139 -13.20 7.15 7.36
C ALA A 139 -11.94 7.91 6.88
N GLN A 140 -10.79 7.26 6.82
CA GLN A 140 -9.56 7.85 6.28
C GLN A 140 -9.65 8.12 4.78
N THR A 141 -10.30 7.24 4.01
CA THR A 141 -10.56 7.47 2.58
C THR A 141 -11.32 8.77 2.35
N ASN A 142 -12.34 9.04 3.18
CA ASN A 142 -13.13 10.28 3.08
C ASN A 142 -12.27 11.50 3.43
N LEU A 143 -11.53 11.46 4.53
CA LEU A 143 -10.59 12.53 4.90
C LEU A 143 -9.55 12.82 3.80
N LEU A 144 -9.00 11.76 3.19
CA LEU A 144 -8.05 11.91 2.08
C LEU A 144 -8.72 12.57 0.87
N LYS A 145 -9.94 12.18 0.50
CA LYS A 145 -10.68 12.80 -0.61
C LYS A 145 -10.87 14.30 -0.41
N ASP A 146 -11.18 14.72 0.81
CA ASP A 146 -11.37 16.13 1.16
C ASP A 146 -10.04 16.90 1.08
N ILE A 147 -9.00 16.42 1.78
CA ILE A 147 -7.69 17.10 1.84
C ILE A 147 -7.01 17.14 0.47
N LEU A 148 -7.13 16.06 -0.32
CA LEU A 148 -6.43 15.91 -1.59
C LEU A 148 -7.22 16.44 -2.80
N SER A 149 -8.39 17.02 -2.61
CA SER A 149 -9.29 17.47 -3.69
C SER A 149 -8.60 18.43 -4.65
N LYS A 150 -7.84 19.40 -4.14
CA LYS A 150 -7.10 20.38 -4.94
C LYS A 150 -6.01 19.72 -5.77
N ILE A 151 -5.11 18.97 -5.14
CA ILE A 151 -4.00 18.32 -5.85
C ILE A 151 -4.51 17.26 -6.84
N LYS A 152 -5.63 16.61 -6.57
CA LYS A 152 -6.27 15.67 -7.50
C LYS A 152 -6.70 16.36 -8.79
N LYS A 153 -7.27 17.56 -8.69
CA LYS A 153 -7.60 18.38 -9.87
C LYS A 153 -6.34 18.73 -10.65
N GLU A 154 -5.27 19.15 -9.99
CA GLU A 154 -4.01 19.48 -10.63
C GLU A 154 -3.38 18.28 -11.37
N PHE A 155 -3.45 17.06 -10.81
CA PHE A 155 -3.03 15.85 -11.51
C PHE A 155 -3.90 15.54 -12.72
N LYS A 156 -5.22 15.72 -12.60
CA LYS A 156 -6.14 15.55 -13.73
C LYS A 156 -5.78 16.49 -14.89
N ASP A 157 -5.54 17.76 -14.57
CA ASP A 157 -5.15 18.76 -15.57
C ASP A 157 -3.77 18.43 -16.19
N PHE A 158 -2.82 17.96 -15.37
CA PHE A 158 -1.50 17.51 -15.82
C PHE A 158 -1.60 16.35 -16.83
N TYR A 159 -2.36 15.32 -16.52
CA TYR A 159 -2.50 14.19 -17.42
C TYR A 159 -3.28 14.55 -18.70
N GLN A 160 -4.30 15.39 -18.61
CA GLN A 160 -5.08 15.82 -19.78
C GLN A 160 -4.22 16.63 -20.77
N LYS A 161 -3.32 17.48 -20.30
CA LYS A 161 -2.43 18.27 -21.15
C LYS A 161 -1.36 17.42 -21.85
N ASN A 162 -0.99 16.30 -21.26
CA ASN A 162 0.14 15.48 -21.69
C ASN A 162 -0.26 14.13 -22.29
N SER A 163 -1.55 13.82 -22.45
CA SER A 163 -1.99 12.56 -23.05
C SER A 163 -2.38 12.75 -24.51
N ASP A 164 -1.62 12.11 -25.39
CA ASP A 164 -2.10 11.80 -26.73
C ASP A 164 -3.12 10.67 -26.62
N SER A 165 -4.39 11.01 -26.85
CA SER A 165 -5.54 10.10 -27.07
C SER A 165 -5.73 8.87 -26.16
N ASN A 166 -6.95 8.69 -25.75
CA ASN A 166 -7.75 7.47 -25.44
C ASN A 166 -7.14 6.24 -24.74
N GLN A 167 -5.84 6.10 -24.51
CA GLN A 167 -5.23 4.84 -24.04
C GLN A 167 -5.13 4.69 -22.52
N ASP A 168 -5.08 5.77 -21.72
CA ASP A 168 -4.87 5.67 -20.27
C ASP A 168 -6.09 6.10 -19.45
N LYS A 169 -7.10 5.23 -19.37
CA LYS A 169 -8.29 5.46 -18.51
C LYS A 169 -7.90 5.70 -17.04
N ASP A 170 -6.83 5.05 -16.57
CA ASP A 170 -6.35 5.14 -15.18
C ASP A 170 -5.77 6.52 -14.83
N LEU A 171 -5.27 7.28 -15.81
CA LEU A 171 -4.71 8.62 -15.59
C LEU A 171 -5.76 9.74 -15.62
N ARG A 172 -6.89 9.55 -16.35
CA ARG A 172 -7.89 10.61 -16.57
C ARG A 172 -8.50 11.19 -15.30
N ASN A 173 -8.54 10.42 -14.22
CA ASN A 173 -9.11 10.83 -12.94
C ASN A 173 -8.08 11.40 -11.95
N GLY A 174 -6.83 11.65 -12.40
CA GLY A 174 -5.72 12.10 -11.56
C GLY A 174 -5.08 10.95 -10.80
N PHE A 175 -5.68 10.54 -9.69
CA PHE A 175 -5.27 9.37 -8.92
C PHE A 175 -6.46 8.77 -8.18
N ASP A 176 -6.31 7.50 -7.74
CA ASP A 176 -7.36 6.79 -7.03
C ASP A 176 -7.11 6.78 -5.52
N ILE A 177 -8.19 6.87 -4.75
CA ILE A 177 -8.17 6.76 -3.29
C ILE A 177 -9.22 5.74 -2.87
N GLY A 178 -8.80 4.71 -2.13
CA GLY A 178 -9.74 3.70 -1.68
C GLY A 178 -9.25 2.84 -0.53
N THR A 179 -10.13 1.94 -0.11
CA THR A 179 -9.77 0.88 0.82
C THR A 179 -9.10 -0.28 0.09
N VAL A 180 -8.45 -1.17 0.84
CA VAL A 180 -7.81 -2.37 0.30
C VAL A 180 -8.75 -3.14 -0.63
N ASP A 181 -10.00 -3.34 -0.19
CA ASP A 181 -11.00 -4.11 -0.93
C ASP A 181 -11.37 -3.45 -2.27
N SER A 182 -11.36 -2.10 -2.34
CA SER A 182 -11.63 -1.36 -3.58
C SER A 182 -10.48 -1.42 -4.60
N PHE A 183 -9.27 -1.78 -4.17
CA PHE A 183 -8.10 -1.98 -5.04
C PHE A 183 -7.87 -3.44 -5.43
N GLN A 184 -8.72 -4.36 -4.96
CA GLN A 184 -8.58 -5.77 -5.33
C GLN A 184 -8.73 -5.93 -6.86
N GLY A 185 -7.72 -6.55 -7.50
CA GLY A 185 -7.66 -6.70 -8.96
C GLY A 185 -7.07 -5.52 -9.73
N SER A 186 -6.83 -4.36 -9.07
CA SER A 186 -6.19 -3.19 -9.69
C SER A 186 -4.73 -3.08 -9.26
N ASP A 187 -3.89 -2.53 -10.11
CA ASP A 187 -2.51 -2.16 -9.78
C ASP A 187 -2.20 -0.75 -10.30
N ARG A 188 -1.18 -0.08 -9.76
CA ARG A 188 -0.73 1.25 -10.17
C ARG A 188 0.79 1.28 -10.20
N ASP A 189 1.34 2.20 -10.98
CA ASP A 189 2.79 2.41 -10.99
C ASP A 189 3.30 2.81 -9.62
N ILE A 190 2.58 3.71 -8.96
CA ILE A 190 2.89 4.20 -7.61
C ILE A 190 1.72 3.86 -6.67
N ILE A 191 2.02 3.20 -5.57
CA ILE A 191 1.08 3.02 -4.46
C ILE A 191 1.59 3.77 -3.23
N ILE A 192 0.68 4.54 -2.62
CA ILE A 192 0.88 5.13 -1.30
C ILE A 192 -0.01 4.36 -0.32
N TYR A 193 0.59 3.61 0.58
CA TYR A 193 -0.12 2.88 1.64
C TYR A 193 -0.12 3.70 2.93
N ASP A 194 -1.29 4.14 3.37
CA ASP A 194 -1.48 4.89 4.60
C ASP A 194 -1.83 3.93 5.75
N CYS A 195 -0.91 3.71 6.67
CA CYS A 195 -1.12 2.82 7.82
C CYS A 195 -2.16 3.33 8.82
N VAL A 196 -2.40 4.63 8.86
CA VAL A 196 -3.36 5.31 9.76
C VAL A 196 -3.03 5.17 11.24
N ARG A 197 -2.82 3.95 11.73
CA ARG A 197 -2.65 3.62 13.15
C ARG A 197 -1.34 4.15 13.72
N SER A 198 -1.45 4.71 14.93
CA SER A 198 -0.33 5.25 15.71
C SER A 198 -0.51 5.06 17.22
N GLY A 199 -1.40 4.15 17.63
CA GLY A 199 -1.65 3.79 19.02
C GLY A 199 -2.67 2.67 19.19
N GLY A 200 -2.59 1.94 20.30
CA GLY A 200 -3.46 0.81 20.62
C GLY A 200 -3.23 -0.42 19.73
N ARG A 201 -4.20 -1.32 19.72
CA ARG A 201 -4.11 -2.58 18.97
C ARG A 201 -4.29 -2.36 17.47
N ILE A 202 -3.66 -3.20 16.66
CA ILE A 202 -3.62 -3.06 15.21
C ILE A 202 -4.28 -4.22 14.46
N ASP A 203 -5.07 -5.06 15.10
CA ASP A 203 -5.66 -6.30 14.53
C ASP A 203 -6.23 -6.09 13.12
N PHE A 204 -6.99 -5.00 12.91
CA PHE A 204 -7.64 -4.73 11.63
C PHE A 204 -6.66 -4.45 10.49
N ILE A 205 -5.53 -3.80 10.77
CA ILE A 205 -4.52 -3.47 9.75
C ILE A 205 -3.43 -4.53 9.65
N ALA A 206 -3.36 -5.43 10.64
CA ALA A 206 -2.42 -6.56 10.70
C ALA A 206 -2.97 -7.81 10.00
N ASP A 207 -4.14 -7.74 9.36
CA ASP A 207 -4.62 -8.83 8.51
C ASP A 207 -3.62 -9.06 7.36
N GLU A 208 -2.95 -10.21 7.38
CA GLU A 208 -1.87 -10.54 6.45
C GLU A 208 -2.34 -10.52 4.99
N LYS A 209 -3.55 -11.01 4.71
CA LYS A 209 -4.10 -11.06 3.34
C LYS A 209 -4.32 -9.65 2.80
N ARG A 210 -4.92 -8.76 3.61
CA ARG A 210 -5.16 -7.36 3.24
C ARG A 210 -3.88 -6.57 3.09
N LEU A 211 -2.93 -6.76 4.00
CA LEU A 211 -1.64 -6.08 3.95
C LEU A 211 -0.87 -6.53 2.71
N ASN A 212 -0.78 -7.84 2.43
CA ASN A 212 -0.17 -8.38 1.22
C ASN A 212 -0.83 -7.82 -0.05
N VAL A 213 -2.17 -7.81 -0.12
CA VAL A 213 -2.89 -7.21 -1.25
C VAL A 213 -2.51 -5.74 -1.42
N SER A 214 -2.43 -4.96 -0.35
CA SER A 214 -2.11 -3.53 -0.40
C SER A 214 -0.70 -3.28 -0.95
N LEU A 215 0.30 -3.97 -0.40
CA LEU A 215 1.70 -3.76 -0.77
C LEU A 215 2.00 -4.27 -2.18
N SER A 216 1.38 -5.37 -2.58
CA SER A 216 1.59 -5.98 -3.90
C SER A 216 0.88 -5.27 -5.06
N ARG A 217 0.14 -4.15 -4.84
CA ARG A 217 -0.48 -3.34 -5.90
C ARG A 217 0.50 -2.40 -6.60
N ALA A 218 1.65 -2.13 -6.02
CA ALA A 218 2.66 -1.26 -6.61
C ALA A 218 3.44 -1.97 -7.71
N LYS A 219 3.63 -1.29 -8.85
CA LYS A 219 4.49 -1.79 -9.94
C LYS A 219 5.91 -1.25 -9.83
N LYS A 220 6.06 0.07 -9.58
CA LYS A 220 7.35 0.77 -9.70
C LYS A 220 7.81 1.43 -8.40
N LEU A 221 6.84 1.94 -7.59
CA LEU A 221 7.14 2.63 -6.35
C LEU A 221 6.08 2.35 -5.30
N LEU A 222 6.51 1.90 -4.14
CA LEU A 222 5.68 1.73 -2.95
C LEU A 222 6.12 2.73 -1.90
N ILE A 223 5.20 3.62 -1.48
CA ILE A 223 5.40 4.57 -0.38
C ILE A 223 4.51 4.14 0.78
N ILE A 224 5.10 3.86 1.93
CA ILE A 224 4.39 3.53 3.16
C ILE A 224 4.44 4.74 4.08
N VAL A 225 3.30 5.20 4.60
CA VAL A 225 3.20 6.34 5.51
C VAL A 225 2.68 5.88 6.87
N GLY A 226 3.49 6.04 7.91
CA GLY A 226 3.11 5.62 9.27
C GLY A 226 4.23 5.63 10.30
N ASP A 227 3.86 5.45 11.55
CA ASP A 227 4.77 5.35 12.68
C ASP A 227 5.43 3.97 12.72
N MET A 228 6.67 3.92 12.26
CA MET A 228 7.42 2.68 12.05
C MET A 228 7.66 1.92 13.37
N GLU A 229 8.07 2.64 14.41
CA GLU A 229 8.38 2.05 15.71
C GLU A 229 7.12 1.55 16.41
N PHE A 230 6.02 2.32 16.32
CA PHE A 230 4.74 1.86 16.85
C PHE A 230 4.27 0.60 16.13
N LEU A 231 4.27 0.57 14.80
CA LEU A 231 3.80 -0.57 14.02
C LEU A 231 4.66 -1.82 14.25
N TYR A 232 5.98 -1.64 14.43
CA TYR A 232 6.88 -2.73 14.80
C TYR A 232 6.54 -3.35 16.14
N SER A 233 6.27 -2.53 17.17
CA SER A 233 6.04 -2.98 18.55
C SER A 233 4.56 -3.22 18.90
N ALA A 234 3.64 -2.91 17.98
CA ALA A 234 2.21 -3.01 18.26
C ALA A 234 1.75 -4.46 18.46
N THR A 235 0.79 -4.63 19.35
CA THR A 235 0.20 -5.94 19.68
C THR A 235 -0.99 -6.26 18.78
N VAL A 236 -1.14 -7.54 18.47
CA VAL A 236 -2.29 -8.15 17.81
C VAL A 236 -2.95 -9.15 18.78
N SER A 237 -4.24 -9.45 18.55
CA SER A 237 -4.99 -10.39 19.39
C SER A 237 -4.55 -11.82 19.18
N GLU A 238 -4.31 -12.18 17.93
CA GLU A 238 -4.01 -13.53 17.48
C GLU A 238 -2.91 -13.48 16.43
N GLY A 239 -2.07 -14.50 16.42
CA GLY A 239 -0.99 -14.64 15.45
C GLY A 239 0.19 -13.70 15.68
N GLU A 240 0.95 -13.48 14.63
CA GLU A 240 2.11 -12.59 14.60
C GLU A 240 1.74 -11.25 13.98
N ASN A 241 2.38 -10.17 14.44
CA ASN A 241 2.26 -8.87 13.82
C ASN A 241 3.08 -8.83 12.50
N PRO A 242 2.46 -8.80 11.32
CA PRO A 242 3.19 -8.84 10.06
C PRO A 242 4.08 -7.61 9.83
N PHE A 243 3.79 -6.48 10.50
CA PHE A 243 4.66 -5.30 10.43
C PHE A 243 6.03 -5.54 11.06
N ASN A 244 6.18 -6.49 12.01
CA ASN A 244 7.50 -6.85 12.51
C ASN A 244 8.42 -7.29 11.39
N LYS A 245 7.95 -8.21 10.52
CA LYS A 245 8.75 -8.76 9.41
C LYS A 245 9.04 -7.68 8.36
N ILE A 246 8.04 -6.84 8.05
CA ILE A 246 8.17 -5.74 7.07
C ILE A 246 9.18 -4.69 7.55
N VAL A 247 9.02 -4.21 8.78
CA VAL A 247 9.92 -3.20 9.37
C VAL A 247 11.32 -3.76 9.53
N TYR A 248 11.45 -5.00 10.00
CA TYR A 248 12.73 -5.68 10.11
C TYR A 248 13.43 -5.78 8.75
N TYR A 249 12.70 -6.16 7.70
CA TYR A 249 13.26 -6.21 6.35
C TYR A 249 13.78 -4.83 5.89
N ILE A 250 13.00 -3.78 6.06
CA ILE A 250 13.37 -2.41 5.67
C ILE A 250 14.60 -1.93 6.44
N ASP A 251 14.66 -2.17 7.75
CA ASP A 251 15.79 -1.75 8.58
C ASP A 251 17.10 -2.46 8.21
N ARG A 252 17.02 -3.72 7.80
CA ARG A 252 18.17 -4.53 7.38
C ARG A 252 18.60 -4.32 5.92
N ASN A 253 17.77 -3.69 5.11
CA ASN A 253 18.01 -3.49 3.68
C ASN A 253 17.95 -2.01 3.30
N LYS A 254 18.69 -1.15 4.03
CA LYS A 254 18.74 0.31 3.77
C LYS A 254 19.39 0.69 2.43
N ASP A 255 20.09 -0.23 1.82
CA ASP A 255 20.57 -0.16 0.43
C ASP A 255 19.44 -0.33 -0.61
N LYS A 256 18.38 -1.06 -0.24
CA LYS A 256 17.23 -1.35 -1.08
C LYS A 256 15.97 -0.55 -0.73
N CYS A 257 15.88 -0.07 0.50
CA CYS A 257 14.72 0.63 1.05
C CYS A 257 15.11 2.00 1.60
N GLN A 258 14.32 3.02 1.32
CA GLN A 258 14.55 4.38 1.81
C GLN A 258 13.62 4.69 3.00
N ILE A 259 14.19 5.13 4.11
CA ILE A 259 13.42 5.65 5.25
C ILE A 259 13.60 7.17 5.27
N ILE A 260 12.49 7.90 5.31
CA ILE A 260 12.45 9.37 5.41
C ILE A 260 11.70 9.72 6.68
N ASP A 261 12.38 10.29 7.67
CA ASP A 261 11.71 10.83 8.86
C ASP A 261 10.90 12.07 8.47
N ALA A 262 9.60 12.03 8.75
CA ALA A 262 8.74 13.19 8.61
C ALA A 262 9.10 14.17 9.73
N ASN A 263 9.83 15.25 9.42
CA ASN A 263 10.26 16.23 10.39
C ASN A 263 9.09 16.76 11.21
N ALA A 264 9.31 16.92 12.52
CA ALA A 264 8.41 17.68 13.36
C ALA A 264 8.27 19.08 12.74
N ASN A 265 7.03 19.57 12.61
CA ASN A 265 6.70 20.86 11.99
C ASN A 265 7.81 21.90 12.20
N THR A 266 8.56 22.22 11.17
CA THR A 266 9.18 23.53 11.08
C THR A 266 8.02 24.53 11.08
N LYS A 267 7.80 25.17 12.21
CA LYS A 267 6.90 26.31 12.32
C LYS A 267 7.35 27.35 11.31
N GLY A 268 6.48 27.61 10.34
CA GLY A 268 6.45 28.91 9.67
C GLY A 268 7.42 29.08 8.51
N GLU A 269 7.06 28.57 7.35
CA GLU A 269 7.17 29.45 6.20
C GLU A 269 6.02 30.46 6.27
N LYS A 270 6.24 31.56 7.00
CA LYS A 270 5.48 32.77 6.82
C LYS A 270 5.76 33.26 5.43
N LYS A 271 4.69 33.35 4.64
CA LYS A 271 4.67 34.08 3.37
C LYS A 271 5.22 35.48 3.58
N GLY A 272 6.28 35.82 2.89
CA GLY A 272 6.54 37.17 2.43
C GLY A 272 5.82 37.39 1.10
#